data_745dee33d4b493ab09e53cc5bcdeaf87
#
_entry.id   745dee33d4b493ab09e53cc5bcdeaf87
#
_cell.length_a   1.000
_cell.length_b   1.000
_cell.length_c   1.000
_cell.angle_alpha   90.00
_cell.angle_beta   90.00
_cell.angle_gamma   90.00
#
_symmetry.space_group_name_H-M   'P 1'
#
loop_
_entity.id
_entity.type
_entity.pdbx_description
1 polymer ?
#
loop_
_entity_poly.entity_id
_entity_poly.type
_entity_poly.pdbx_seq_one_letter_code
_entity_poly.pdbx_strand_id
1 'polypeptide(L)'
;MSQQHIDPHAAKLAAQRSSVDYTDFPAFPTKLVVHPLVLLSVVDHYNRVAKDTSNRVAGVLLGEITKDGVVDVTNSFAIPFEEDSKDPTIWFFDHSFLESMLAMFRKVTAKEKVVGWYSTGPKIRKSDIEIHQIIKEKYLPHPTYCIIDVNPEQENVIPTDAYVAVEEREDQQSQPKLTFTHLSSEIGALEAEEIGVEHLLRDVKDTTISDLASAVSNRMTSLKALRGRLSEVNTYLSQVSTGKMPVNHNILYLLQDVFNLLPGLHTTDTKQSLVKKTNDTYLAMYLGSVIRCIVSLHDLINNKIEMREIEAKQSKKEAEKKEEAEKTSTETKEVQKTSQDKK
;
A
#
# COMPACT_ATOMS: atom_id res chain seq x y z
N MET A 1 12.68 17.84 55.62
CA MET A 1 12.73 18.65 54.38
C MET A 1 13.54 17.87 53.34
N SER A 2 12.84 17.08 52.56
CA SER A 2 13.45 16.24 51.50
C SER A 2 13.53 17.08 50.22
N GLN A 3 14.73 17.45 49.81
CA GLN A 3 14.95 18.06 48.49
C GLN A 3 14.70 16.96 47.44
N GLN A 4 13.62 17.08 46.67
CA GLN A 4 13.39 16.30 45.47
C GLN A 4 14.47 16.70 44.44
N HIS A 5 15.34 15.77 44.13
CA HIS A 5 16.32 15.89 43.06
C HIS A 5 15.51 15.80 41.74
N ILE A 6 15.17 16.95 41.18
CA ILE A 6 14.53 17.01 39.83
C ILE A 6 15.65 16.75 38.84
N ASP A 7 15.52 15.64 38.12
CA ASP A 7 16.42 15.24 37.05
C ASP A 7 16.52 16.37 36.01
N PRO A 8 17.74 16.92 35.75
CA PRO A 8 17.89 18.03 34.79
C PRO A 8 17.48 17.67 33.37
N HIS A 9 17.38 16.39 33.06
CA HIS A 9 16.88 15.88 31.79
C HIS A 9 15.35 16.03 31.67
N ALA A 10 14.60 15.77 32.74
CA ALA A 10 13.15 15.96 32.80
C ALA A 10 12.75 17.44 32.68
N ALA A 11 13.55 18.34 33.29
CA ALA A 11 13.34 19.79 33.20
C ALA A 11 13.59 20.31 31.75
N LYS A 12 14.59 19.76 31.05
CA LYS A 12 14.83 20.08 29.62
C LYS A 12 13.74 19.59 28.70
N LEU A 13 13.19 18.41 28.95
CA LEU A 13 12.05 17.84 28.20
C LEU A 13 10.77 18.63 28.45
N ALA A 14 10.52 19.08 29.67
CA ALA A 14 9.40 19.96 30.00
C ALA A 14 9.52 21.36 29.35
N ALA A 15 10.74 21.90 29.26
CA ALA A 15 11.01 23.17 28.58
C ALA A 15 10.88 23.07 27.04
N GLN A 16 11.16 21.90 26.44
CA GLN A 16 10.92 21.66 25.02
C GLN A 16 9.44 21.46 24.68
N ARG A 17 8.60 21.01 25.63
CA ARG A 17 7.15 20.96 25.50
C ARG A 17 6.50 22.36 25.39
N SER A 18 7.08 23.37 26.02
CA SER A 18 6.54 24.74 26.04
C SER A 18 6.78 25.53 24.75
N SER A 19 7.53 25.01 23.78
CA SER A 19 7.87 25.71 22.55
C SER A 19 7.07 25.27 21.32
N VAL A 20 6.13 24.33 21.47
CA VAL A 20 5.22 23.95 20.37
C VAL A 20 3.86 24.55 20.68
N ASP A 21 3.49 25.62 19.96
CA ASP A 21 2.17 26.22 20.02
C ASP A 21 1.15 25.23 19.41
N TYR A 22 0.53 24.43 20.27
CA TYR A 22 -0.56 23.53 19.92
C TYR A 22 -1.92 24.23 19.77
N THR A 23 -1.96 25.54 19.90
CA THR A 23 -3.20 26.34 19.89
C THR A 23 -3.86 26.46 18.52
N ASP A 24 -3.15 26.11 17.44
CA ASP A 24 -3.64 26.23 16.06
C ASP A 24 -4.15 24.90 15.44
N PHE A 25 -4.12 23.80 16.19
CA PHE A 25 -4.54 22.50 15.66
C PHE A 25 -5.96 22.12 16.12
N PRO A 26 -6.79 21.54 15.24
CA PRO A 26 -8.07 21.00 15.66
C PRO A 26 -7.89 19.95 16.76
N ALA A 27 -8.84 19.89 17.68
CA ALA A 27 -8.77 19.04 18.87
C ALA A 27 -8.61 17.53 18.54
N PHE A 28 -9.12 17.10 17.38
CA PHE A 28 -9.04 15.71 16.92
C PHE A 28 -8.71 15.62 15.43
N PRO A 29 -7.84 14.66 15.04
CA PRO A 29 -7.61 14.36 13.63
C PRO A 29 -8.89 13.81 12.98
N THR A 30 -9.17 14.25 11.76
CA THR A 30 -10.34 13.86 10.98
C THR A 30 -10.03 12.83 9.92
N LYS A 31 -8.80 12.83 9.41
CA LYS A 31 -8.36 11.98 8.31
C LYS A 31 -6.86 11.72 8.40
N LEU A 32 -6.44 10.50 8.05
CA LEU A 32 -5.02 10.12 7.95
C LEU A 32 -4.65 9.92 6.47
N VAL A 33 -3.59 10.56 6.03
CA VAL A 33 -2.99 10.34 4.71
C VAL A 33 -1.63 9.67 4.92
N VAL A 34 -1.44 8.49 4.34
CA VAL A 34 -0.21 7.70 4.47
C VAL A 34 0.52 7.68 3.14
N HIS A 35 1.80 8.03 3.16
CA HIS A 35 2.63 8.02 1.97
C HIS A 35 3.18 6.62 1.64
N PRO A 36 3.40 6.28 0.35
CA PRO A 36 3.93 4.99 -0.06
C PRO A 36 5.29 4.66 0.55
N LEU A 37 6.13 5.66 0.78
CA LEU A 37 7.43 5.50 1.45
C LEU A 37 7.29 4.89 2.84
N VAL A 38 6.26 5.30 3.59
CA VAL A 38 5.96 4.78 4.93
C VAL A 38 5.60 3.30 4.85
N LEU A 39 4.75 2.91 3.89
CA LEU A 39 4.36 1.52 3.68
C LEU A 39 5.56 0.64 3.34
N LEU A 40 6.42 1.10 2.45
CA LEU A 40 7.66 0.39 2.09
C LEU A 40 8.58 0.23 3.30
N SER A 41 8.75 1.30 4.11
CA SER A 41 9.58 1.27 5.32
C SER A 41 9.05 0.28 6.36
N VAL A 42 7.73 0.21 6.55
CA VAL A 42 7.10 -0.72 7.50
C VAL A 42 7.23 -2.18 7.04
N VAL A 43 7.03 -2.44 5.74
CA VAL A 43 7.21 -3.78 5.16
C VAL A 43 8.66 -4.22 5.26
N ASP A 44 9.63 -3.35 5.00
CA ASP A 44 11.04 -3.63 5.15
C ASP A 44 11.40 -3.92 6.62
N HIS A 45 10.87 -3.12 7.55
CA HIS A 45 11.04 -3.36 8.98
C HIS A 45 10.50 -4.74 9.40
N TYR A 46 9.30 -5.08 8.99
CA TYR A 46 8.70 -6.39 9.25
C TYR A 46 9.55 -7.53 8.68
N ASN A 47 9.98 -7.42 7.42
CA ASN A 47 10.79 -8.43 6.76
C ASN A 47 12.16 -8.65 7.43
N ARG A 48 12.73 -7.60 8.03
CA ARG A 48 14.03 -7.72 8.73
C ARG A 48 13.90 -8.33 10.12
N VAL A 49 12.80 -8.05 10.83
CA VAL A 49 12.68 -8.40 12.26
C VAL A 49 11.75 -9.58 12.50
N ALA A 50 10.66 -9.70 11.74
CA ALA A 50 9.55 -10.59 12.07
C ALA A 50 9.12 -11.52 10.93
N LYS A 51 9.85 -11.61 9.81
CA LYS A 51 9.45 -12.36 8.61
C LYS A 51 9.04 -13.81 8.88
N ASP A 52 9.75 -14.50 9.78
CA ASP A 52 9.53 -15.92 10.07
C ASP A 52 8.89 -16.14 11.46
N THR A 53 8.43 -15.08 12.10
CA THR A 53 7.81 -15.13 13.42
C THR A 53 6.39 -14.58 13.38
N SER A 54 5.58 -14.96 14.36
CA SER A 54 4.24 -14.37 14.55
C SER A 54 4.27 -13.03 15.30
N ASN A 55 5.46 -12.48 15.53
CA ASN A 55 5.65 -11.24 16.27
C ASN A 55 5.29 -10.05 15.39
N ARG A 56 4.72 -9.05 16.01
CA ARG A 56 4.46 -7.76 15.35
C ARG A 56 5.61 -6.81 15.59
N VAL A 57 5.75 -5.84 14.71
CA VAL A 57 6.70 -4.75 14.85
C VAL A 57 5.95 -3.44 15.07
N ALA A 58 6.58 -2.52 15.81
CA ALA A 58 6.04 -1.20 16.09
C ALA A 58 7.06 -0.11 15.75
N GLY A 59 6.56 1.08 15.45
CA GLY A 59 7.40 2.22 15.16
C GLY A 59 6.64 3.54 15.24
N VAL A 60 7.33 4.63 15.01
CA VAL A 60 6.77 5.99 15.06
C VAL A 60 6.50 6.51 13.65
N LEU A 61 5.42 7.26 13.53
CA LEU A 61 5.02 7.98 12.33
C LEU A 61 5.43 9.46 12.46
N LEU A 62 6.08 9.93 11.41
CA LEU A 62 6.50 11.32 11.27
C LEU A 62 5.71 12.00 10.16
N GLY A 63 5.42 13.27 10.36
CA GLY A 63 4.68 14.02 9.35
C GLY A 63 4.25 15.38 9.83
N GLU A 64 3.19 15.89 9.21
CA GLU A 64 2.63 17.22 9.49
C GLU A 64 1.11 17.10 9.74
N ILE A 65 0.58 17.94 10.61
CA ILE A 65 -0.86 18.03 10.84
C ILE A 65 -1.34 19.33 10.24
N THR A 66 -2.26 19.21 9.28
CA THR A 66 -2.86 20.38 8.60
C THR A 66 -3.93 21.04 9.48
N LYS A 67 -4.23 22.31 9.24
CA LYS A 67 -5.26 23.07 9.98
C LYS A 67 -6.66 22.45 9.90
N ASP A 68 -6.94 21.71 8.85
CA ASP A 68 -8.21 21.02 8.62
C ASP A 68 -8.35 19.69 9.39
N GLY A 69 -7.35 19.35 10.22
CA GLY A 69 -7.33 18.07 10.96
C GLY A 69 -6.87 16.89 10.14
N VAL A 70 -6.32 17.11 8.95
CA VAL A 70 -5.71 16.06 8.14
C VAL A 70 -4.31 15.82 8.65
N VAL A 71 -4.02 14.57 9.01
CA VAL A 71 -2.70 14.09 9.43
C VAL A 71 -2.01 13.52 8.21
N ASP A 72 -0.94 14.17 7.78
CA ASP A 72 -0.13 13.74 6.65
C ASP A 72 1.13 13.03 7.15
N VAL A 73 1.26 11.73 6.84
CA VAL A 73 2.35 10.87 7.30
C VAL A 73 3.33 10.67 6.17
N THR A 74 4.41 11.42 6.21
CA THR A 74 5.44 11.43 5.16
C THR A 74 6.57 10.45 5.41
N ASN A 75 6.86 10.14 6.69
CA ASN A 75 7.98 9.30 7.06
C ASN A 75 7.68 8.43 8.27
N SER A 76 8.51 7.41 8.50
CA SER A 76 8.41 6.54 9.67
C SER A 76 9.78 6.01 10.08
N PHE A 77 9.91 5.60 11.32
CA PHE A 77 11.08 4.85 11.77
C PHE A 77 10.69 3.73 12.74
N ALA A 78 11.45 2.67 12.67
CA ALA A 78 11.29 1.48 13.49
C ALA A 78 11.73 1.74 14.93
N ILE A 79 11.07 1.10 15.90
CA ILE A 79 11.47 1.09 17.30
C ILE A 79 11.68 -0.36 17.73
N PRO A 80 12.72 -0.66 18.52
CA PRO A 80 12.84 -1.96 19.16
C PRO A 80 11.62 -2.22 20.06
N PHE A 81 10.84 -3.22 19.67
CA PHE A 81 9.63 -3.64 20.34
C PHE A 81 9.63 -5.15 20.49
N GLU A 82 9.42 -5.63 21.71
CA GLU A 82 9.31 -7.04 22.01
C GLU A 82 8.06 -7.29 22.85
N GLU A 83 7.36 -8.35 22.53
CA GLU A 83 6.15 -8.78 23.22
C GLU A 83 6.26 -10.27 23.52
N ASP A 84 5.92 -10.68 24.75
CA ASP A 84 5.96 -12.11 25.10
C ASP A 84 4.87 -12.87 24.36
N SER A 85 5.24 -13.94 23.69
CA SER A 85 4.33 -14.80 22.91
C SER A 85 3.33 -15.53 23.80
N LYS A 86 3.62 -15.71 25.11
CA LYS A 86 2.76 -16.41 26.08
C LYS A 86 1.80 -15.45 26.77
N ASP A 87 2.32 -14.29 27.20
CA ASP A 87 1.55 -13.27 27.92
C ASP A 87 1.63 -11.92 27.19
N PRO A 88 0.65 -11.59 26.33
CA PRO A 88 0.66 -10.34 25.56
C PRO A 88 0.53 -9.06 26.43
N THR A 89 0.46 -9.20 27.75
CA THR A 89 0.51 -8.08 28.69
C THR A 89 1.94 -7.65 29.01
N ILE A 90 2.93 -8.50 28.72
CA ILE A 90 4.34 -8.21 28.94
C ILE A 90 4.93 -7.75 27.62
N TRP A 91 5.31 -6.49 27.57
CA TRP A 91 5.90 -5.87 26.39
C TRP A 91 7.02 -4.91 26.78
N PHE A 92 7.96 -4.73 25.87
CA PHE A 92 9.07 -3.80 26.00
C PHE A 92 9.09 -2.83 24.82
N PHE A 93 9.25 -1.54 25.12
CA PHE A 93 9.31 -0.45 24.16
C PHE A 93 10.47 0.47 24.53
N ASP A 94 11.46 0.62 23.63
CA ASP A 94 12.67 1.39 23.93
C ASP A 94 12.46 2.89 23.72
N HIS A 95 12.26 3.60 24.83
CA HIS A 95 12.11 5.05 24.84
C HIS A 95 13.40 5.80 24.53
N SER A 96 14.56 5.29 24.99
CA SER A 96 15.85 5.96 24.79
C SER A 96 16.23 5.95 23.33
N PHE A 97 15.96 4.86 22.65
CA PHE A 97 16.13 4.76 21.21
C PHE A 97 15.22 5.74 20.46
N LEU A 98 13.94 5.83 20.84
CA LEU A 98 12.98 6.76 20.24
C LEU A 98 13.47 8.22 20.36
N GLU A 99 13.91 8.65 21.54
CA GLU A 99 14.39 10.02 21.76
C GLU A 99 15.66 10.32 20.93
N SER A 100 16.57 9.36 20.85
CA SER A 100 17.80 9.49 20.07
C SER A 100 17.51 9.60 18.58
N MET A 101 16.60 8.78 18.06
CA MET A 101 16.18 8.81 16.66
C MET A 101 15.45 10.10 16.32
N LEU A 102 14.52 10.56 17.16
CA LEU A 102 13.85 11.85 16.99
C LEU A 102 14.86 13.02 16.93
N ALA A 103 15.87 13.00 17.80
CA ALA A 103 16.91 14.03 17.78
C ALA A 103 17.72 14.02 16.47
N MET A 104 17.93 12.85 15.87
CA MET A 104 18.57 12.72 14.56
C MET A 104 17.67 13.18 13.41
N PHE A 105 16.41 12.75 13.38
CA PHE A 105 15.46 13.17 12.35
C PHE A 105 15.22 14.69 12.34
N ARG A 106 15.12 15.32 13.52
CA ARG A 106 15.00 16.79 13.62
C ARG A 106 16.17 17.56 13.03
N LYS A 107 17.37 16.95 12.97
CA LYS A 107 18.54 17.57 12.33
C LYS A 107 18.48 17.48 10.81
N VAL A 108 17.83 16.47 10.26
CA VAL A 108 17.70 16.23 8.82
C VAL A 108 16.46 16.92 8.25
N THR A 109 15.31 16.67 8.87
CA THR A 109 14.02 17.21 8.46
C THR A 109 13.35 17.93 9.64
N ALA A 110 13.56 19.24 9.72
CA ALA A 110 13.04 20.06 10.82
C ALA A 110 11.49 20.22 10.78
N LYS A 111 10.86 19.97 9.62
CA LYS A 111 9.42 20.11 9.42
C LYS A 111 8.63 18.92 9.96
N GLU A 112 9.19 17.72 9.85
CA GLU A 112 8.51 16.49 10.28
C GLU A 112 8.46 16.39 11.81
N LYS A 113 7.26 16.19 12.32
CA LYS A 113 6.99 16.00 13.75
C LYS A 113 6.42 14.61 13.98
N VAL A 114 6.46 14.14 15.22
CA VAL A 114 5.72 12.93 15.60
C VAL A 114 4.24 13.19 15.47
N VAL A 115 3.57 12.42 14.63
CA VAL A 115 2.11 12.48 14.44
C VAL A 115 1.39 11.27 15.02
N GLY A 116 2.12 10.17 15.22
CA GLY A 116 1.54 8.96 15.76
C GLY A 116 2.52 7.79 15.79
N TRP A 117 1.98 6.60 15.85
CA TRP A 117 2.74 5.36 15.84
C TRP A 117 2.01 4.28 15.04
N TYR A 118 2.76 3.28 14.59
CA TYR A 118 2.21 2.16 13.83
C TYR A 118 2.54 0.82 14.48
N SER A 119 1.71 -0.17 14.20
CA SER A 119 2.05 -1.57 14.43
C SER A 119 1.62 -2.43 13.23
N THR A 120 2.31 -3.56 13.06
CA THR A 120 1.94 -4.58 12.08
C THR A 120 1.12 -5.66 12.77
N GLY A 121 -0.15 -5.67 12.54
CA GLY A 121 -1.00 -6.72 13.10
C GLY A 121 -2.46 -6.45 12.78
N PRO A 122 -3.24 -7.49 12.45
CA PRO A 122 -4.60 -7.28 11.95
C PRO A 122 -5.59 -6.82 13.03
N LYS A 123 -5.20 -6.83 14.30
CA LYS A 123 -6.12 -6.57 15.42
C LYS A 123 -5.48 -5.69 16.49
N ILE A 124 -6.29 -4.82 17.07
CA ILE A 124 -5.95 -4.03 18.26
C ILE A 124 -5.79 -4.97 19.46
N ARG A 125 -4.69 -4.83 20.19
CA ARG A 125 -4.42 -5.57 21.43
C ARG A 125 -4.60 -4.66 22.64
N LYS A 126 -4.71 -5.26 23.84
CA LYS A 126 -4.84 -4.49 25.09
C LYS A 126 -3.58 -3.65 25.39
N SER A 127 -2.40 -4.19 25.09
CA SER A 127 -1.12 -3.51 25.19
C SER A 127 -1.06 -2.23 24.37
N ASP A 128 -1.82 -2.11 23.27
CA ASP A 128 -1.82 -0.92 22.43
C ASP A 128 -2.36 0.32 23.13
N ILE A 129 -3.29 0.13 24.07
CA ILE A 129 -3.83 1.23 24.88
C ILE A 129 -2.75 1.80 25.78
N GLU A 130 -1.94 0.94 26.40
CA GLU A 130 -0.85 1.34 27.30
C GLU A 130 0.27 2.03 26.54
N ILE A 131 0.67 1.48 25.37
CA ILE A 131 1.66 2.10 24.49
C ILE A 131 1.17 3.48 24.03
N HIS A 132 -0.09 3.55 23.61
CA HIS A 132 -0.70 4.80 23.15
C HIS A 132 -0.72 5.85 24.27
N GLN A 133 -1.02 5.44 25.52
CA GLN A 133 -1.01 6.35 26.66
C GLN A 133 0.39 6.91 26.93
N ILE A 134 1.44 6.09 26.84
CA ILE A 134 2.82 6.55 27.00
C ILE A 134 3.19 7.58 25.91
N ILE A 135 2.80 7.33 24.66
CA ILE A 135 3.06 8.27 23.57
C ILE A 135 2.27 9.57 23.75
N LYS A 136 1.01 9.47 24.19
CA LYS A 136 0.16 10.62 24.51
C LYS A 136 0.76 11.49 25.60
N GLU A 137 1.27 10.90 26.67
CA GLU A 137 1.84 11.66 27.80
C GLU A 137 3.16 12.34 27.46
N LYS A 138 4.00 11.69 26.62
CA LYS A 138 5.38 12.16 26.41
C LYS A 138 5.54 13.02 25.14
N TYR A 139 4.82 12.74 24.07
CA TYR A 139 5.13 13.30 22.74
C TYR A 139 4.02 14.15 22.13
N LEU A 140 2.78 13.67 22.12
CA LEU A 140 1.67 14.35 21.43
C LEU A 140 0.36 14.14 22.20
N PRO A 141 -0.49 15.18 22.40
CA PRO A 141 -1.74 15.04 23.14
C PRO A 141 -2.77 14.12 22.45
N HIS A 142 -2.78 14.07 21.13
CA HIS A 142 -3.69 13.24 20.32
C HIS A 142 -2.89 12.47 19.25
N PRO A 143 -2.15 11.40 19.63
CA PRO A 143 -1.43 10.60 18.67
C PRO A 143 -2.39 9.77 17.83
N THR A 144 -2.09 9.62 16.54
CA THR A 144 -2.78 8.67 15.68
C THR A 144 -2.15 7.29 15.79
N TYR A 145 -2.96 6.25 15.80
CA TYR A 145 -2.52 4.87 15.76
C TYR A 145 -2.85 4.27 14.41
N CYS A 146 -1.86 3.76 13.69
CA CYS A 146 -2.03 3.14 12.40
C CYS A 146 -1.67 1.67 12.45
N ILE A 147 -2.58 0.81 12.07
CA ILE A 147 -2.33 -0.61 11.85
C ILE A 147 -2.05 -0.82 10.38
N ILE A 148 -0.89 -1.40 10.05
CA ILE A 148 -0.50 -1.69 8.68
C ILE A 148 -0.42 -3.19 8.51
N ASP A 149 -1.28 -3.73 7.64
CA ASP A 149 -1.26 -5.15 7.31
C ASP A 149 -0.19 -5.42 6.26
N VAL A 150 0.80 -6.24 6.63
CA VAL A 150 1.93 -6.58 5.75
C VAL A 150 1.58 -7.72 4.80
N ASN A 151 0.63 -8.58 5.19
CA ASN A 151 0.18 -9.72 4.39
C ASN A 151 -1.33 -9.64 4.12
N PRO A 152 -1.80 -8.67 3.33
CA PRO A 152 -3.22 -8.50 3.09
C PRO A 152 -3.80 -9.73 2.37
N GLU A 153 -4.84 -10.33 2.92
CA GLU A 153 -5.56 -11.44 2.29
C GLU A 153 -6.30 -11.02 1.01
N GLN A 154 -6.58 -9.73 0.87
CA GLN A 154 -7.31 -9.15 -0.26
C GLN A 154 -6.47 -8.08 -0.96
N GLU A 155 -6.13 -8.31 -2.21
CA GLU A 155 -5.28 -7.43 -3.03
C GLU A 155 -5.84 -6.00 -3.27
N ASN A 156 -7.14 -5.77 -3.04
CA ASN A 156 -7.82 -4.52 -3.38
C ASN A 156 -8.29 -3.71 -2.15
N VAL A 157 -7.82 -4.03 -0.97
CA VAL A 157 -8.11 -3.26 0.25
C VAL A 157 -6.87 -2.46 0.62
N ILE A 158 -7.07 -1.21 1.01
CA ILE A 158 -5.98 -0.39 1.54
C ILE A 158 -5.47 -1.07 2.82
N PRO A 159 -4.19 -1.46 2.89
CA PRO A 159 -3.67 -2.25 4.02
C PRO A 159 -3.41 -1.40 5.27
N THR A 160 -4.15 -0.30 5.44
CA THR A 160 -3.96 0.64 6.55
C THR A 160 -5.28 0.94 7.23
N ASP A 161 -5.36 0.65 8.52
CA ASP A 161 -6.46 1.04 9.40
C ASP A 161 -5.95 2.07 10.41
N ALA A 162 -6.59 3.23 10.46
CA ALA A 162 -6.21 4.31 11.36
C ALA A 162 -7.19 4.45 12.52
N TYR A 163 -6.66 4.80 13.68
CA TYR A 163 -7.43 4.96 14.91
C TYR A 163 -6.97 6.19 15.69
N VAL A 164 -7.92 6.78 16.43
CA VAL A 164 -7.66 7.85 17.39
C VAL A 164 -8.25 7.42 18.73
N ALA A 165 -7.54 7.69 19.81
CA ALA A 165 -8.05 7.41 21.14
C ALA A 165 -8.98 8.52 21.62
N VAL A 166 -10.17 8.12 22.02
CA VAL A 166 -11.18 8.97 22.63
C VAL A 166 -11.40 8.52 24.07
N GLU A 167 -11.52 9.48 25.00
CA GLU A 167 -11.82 9.20 26.39
C GLU A 167 -13.35 9.05 26.56
N GLU A 168 -13.82 7.86 26.80
CA GLU A 168 -15.21 7.57 27.16
C GLU A 168 -15.37 7.51 28.68
N ARG A 169 -16.39 8.19 29.20
CA ARG A 169 -16.82 8.10 30.60
C ARG A 169 -18.18 7.43 30.62
N GLU A 170 -18.26 6.23 31.14
CA GLU A 170 -19.53 5.51 31.32
C GLU A 170 -20.39 6.15 32.39
N ASP A 171 -19.78 6.64 33.50
CA ASP A 171 -20.46 7.34 34.60
C ASP A 171 -19.61 8.53 35.08
N GLN A 172 -20.24 9.53 35.69
CA GLN A 172 -19.55 10.73 36.22
C GLN A 172 -18.52 10.41 37.32
N GLN A 173 -18.55 9.20 37.90
CA GLN A 173 -17.63 8.74 38.96
C GLN A 173 -16.61 7.70 38.49
N SER A 174 -16.73 7.17 37.29
CA SER A 174 -15.76 6.20 36.72
C SER A 174 -14.54 6.88 36.15
N GLN A 175 -13.38 6.21 36.23
CA GLN A 175 -12.17 6.69 35.56
C GLN A 175 -12.40 6.68 34.04
N PRO A 176 -11.88 7.70 33.32
CA PRO A 176 -12.01 7.76 31.87
C PRO A 176 -11.33 6.54 31.24
N LYS A 177 -12.08 5.79 30.43
CA LYS A 177 -11.59 4.66 29.67
C LYS A 177 -11.17 5.12 28.27
N LEU A 178 -9.96 4.80 27.88
CA LEU A 178 -9.48 5.08 26.54
C LEU A 178 -10.08 4.05 25.58
N THR A 179 -10.76 4.53 24.54
CA THR A 179 -11.33 3.70 23.48
C THR A 179 -10.83 4.18 22.13
N PHE A 180 -10.49 3.25 21.24
CA PHE A 180 -10.06 3.60 19.89
C PHE A 180 -11.25 3.77 18.95
N THR A 181 -11.33 4.91 18.31
CA THR A 181 -12.31 5.22 17.26
C THR A 181 -11.61 5.18 15.91
N HIS A 182 -12.23 4.53 14.93
CA HIS A 182 -11.69 4.44 13.56
C HIS A 182 -11.63 5.82 12.91
N LEU A 183 -10.51 6.07 12.24
CA LEU A 183 -10.25 7.27 11.46
C LEU A 183 -10.13 6.88 9.97
N SER A 184 -10.71 7.69 9.08
CA SER A 184 -10.57 7.47 7.64
C SER A 184 -9.11 7.57 7.22
N SER A 185 -8.59 6.52 6.53
CA SER A 185 -7.23 6.49 5.99
C SER A 185 -7.25 6.54 4.47
N GLU A 186 -6.33 7.30 3.88
CA GLU A 186 -6.10 7.37 2.44
C GLU A 186 -4.61 7.26 2.16
N ILE A 187 -4.27 6.82 0.93
CA ILE A 187 -2.90 6.84 0.44
C ILE A 187 -2.71 8.14 -0.33
N GLY A 188 -1.77 8.97 0.14
CA GLY A 188 -1.30 10.15 -0.55
C GLY A 188 0.10 9.91 -1.08
N ALA A 189 0.54 10.72 -2.03
CA ALA A 189 1.90 10.70 -2.52
C ALA A 189 2.34 12.09 -2.94
N LEU A 190 3.60 12.42 -2.71
CA LEU A 190 4.24 13.55 -3.36
C LEU A 190 4.53 13.19 -4.82
N GLU A 191 4.57 14.17 -5.72
CA GLU A 191 4.85 13.96 -7.15
C GLU A 191 6.13 13.13 -7.39
N ALA A 192 7.17 13.38 -6.60
CA ALA A 192 8.42 12.61 -6.68
C ALA A 192 8.26 11.14 -6.23
N GLU A 193 7.43 10.88 -5.22
CA GLU A 193 7.15 9.53 -4.73
C GLU A 193 6.28 8.77 -5.72
N GLU A 194 5.31 9.42 -6.34
CA GLU A 194 4.44 8.84 -7.37
C GLU A 194 5.28 8.34 -8.55
N ILE A 195 6.20 9.16 -9.06
CA ILE A 195 7.14 8.78 -10.13
C ILE A 195 8.02 7.61 -9.70
N GLY A 196 8.55 7.64 -8.47
CA GLY A 196 9.39 6.56 -7.93
C GLY A 196 8.65 5.23 -7.82
N VAL A 197 7.43 5.24 -7.30
CA VAL A 197 6.58 4.05 -7.18
C VAL A 197 6.14 3.54 -8.55
N GLU A 198 5.81 4.43 -9.50
CA GLU A 198 5.51 4.04 -10.88
C GLU A 198 6.69 3.30 -11.52
N HIS A 199 7.93 3.77 -11.33
CA HIS A 199 9.13 3.08 -11.79
C HIS A 199 9.30 1.70 -11.16
N LEU A 200 9.10 1.57 -9.84
CA LEU A 200 9.18 0.29 -9.15
C LEU A 200 8.11 -0.70 -9.62
N LEU A 201 6.90 -0.21 -9.89
CA LEU A 201 5.79 -1.06 -10.34
C LEU A 201 5.86 -1.40 -11.83
N ARG A 202 6.67 -0.71 -12.62
CA ARG A 202 6.80 -0.95 -14.06
C ARG A 202 7.30 -2.36 -14.36
N ASP A 203 8.24 -2.87 -13.58
CA ASP A 203 8.81 -4.20 -13.76
C ASP A 203 7.88 -5.32 -13.25
N VAL A 204 6.95 -4.99 -12.34
CA VAL A 204 6.00 -5.93 -11.75
C VAL A 204 4.72 -6.03 -12.58
N LYS A 205 4.32 -4.95 -13.26
CA LYS A 205 3.15 -4.97 -14.14
C LYS A 205 3.46 -5.70 -15.42
N ASP A 206 2.79 -6.85 -15.62
CA ASP A 206 2.74 -7.52 -16.91
C ASP A 206 2.22 -6.56 -17.99
N THR A 207 3.09 -6.19 -18.92
CA THR A 207 2.76 -5.30 -20.04
C THR A 207 1.72 -5.91 -21.01
N THR A 208 1.38 -7.17 -20.82
CA THR A 208 0.40 -7.91 -21.64
C THR A 208 -1.05 -7.61 -21.29
N ILE A 209 -1.32 -7.16 -20.05
CA ILE A 209 -2.68 -6.86 -19.60
C ILE A 209 -2.99 -5.39 -19.91
N SER A 210 -4.09 -5.15 -20.61
CA SER A 210 -4.58 -3.79 -20.87
C SER A 210 -4.96 -3.09 -19.57
N ASP A 211 -4.54 -1.83 -19.38
CA ASP A 211 -4.94 -1.01 -18.23
C ASP A 211 -6.46 -0.95 -18.05
N LEU A 212 -7.20 -1.00 -19.14
CA LEU A 212 -8.65 -1.03 -19.12
C LEU A 212 -9.20 -2.35 -18.57
N ALA A 213 -8.57 -3.48 -18.92
CA ALA A 213 -8.98 -4.80 -18.40
C ALA A 213 -8.70 -4.91 -16.90
N SER A 214 -7.55 -4.41 -16.43
CA SER A 214 -7.23 -4.36 -15.01
C SER A 214 -8.17 -3.43 -14.24
N ALA A 215 -8.55 -2.27 -14.80
CA ALA A 215 -9.51 -1.37 -14.19
C ALA A 215 -10.91 -2.00 -14.03
N VAL A 216 -11.36 -2.78 -15.01
CA VAL A 216 -12.64 -3.51 -14.91
C VAL A 216 -12.56 -4.64 -13.90
N SER A 217 -11.45 -5.40 -13.87
CA SER A 217 -11.22 -6.45 -12.88
C SER A 217 -11.22 -5.87 -11.46
N ASN A 218 -10.52 -4.75 -11.23
CA ASN A 218 -10.46 -4.07 -9.94
C ASN A 218 -11.85 -3.58 -9.50
N ARG A 219 -12.65 -3.02 -10.41
CA ARG A 219 -14.04 -2.63 -10.10
C ARG A 219 -14.92 -3.83 -9.73
N MET A 220 -14.76 -4.94 -10.44
CA MET A 220 -15.50 -6.17 -10.14
C MET A 220 -15.15 -6.69 -8.73
N THR A 221 -13.87 -6.70 -8.38
CA THR A 221 -13.41 -7.14 -7.07
C THR A 221 -13.87 -6.19 -5.97
N SER A 222 -13.80 -4.86 -6.19
CA SER A 222 -14.31 -3.86 -5.25
C SER A 222 -15.82 -4.01 -5.01
N LEU A 223 -16.61 -4.26 -6.06
CA LEU A 223 -18.05 -4.51 -5.91
C LEU A 223 -18.36 -5.81 -5.18
N LYS A 224 -17.55 -6.86 -5.37
CA LYS A 224 -17.67 -8.10 -4.60
C LYS A 224 -17.37 -7.87 -3.12
N ALA A 225 -16.31 -7.12 -2.81
CA ALA A 225 -15.96 -6.76 -1.44
C ALA A 225 -17.07 -5.92 -0.77
N LEU A 226 -17.59 -4.91 -1.47
CA LEU A 226 -18.72 -4.12 -0.98
C LEU A 226 -19.95 -4.98 -0.69
N ARG A 227 -20.27 -5.92 -1.60
CA ARG A 227 -21.38 -6.88 -1.38
C ARG A 227 -21.14 -7.74 -0.13
N GLY A 228 -19.92 -8.18 0.11
CA GLY A 228 -19.52 -8.92 1.31
C GLY A 228 -19.80 -8.10 2.58
N ARG A 229 -19.33 -6.86 2.64
CA ARG A 229 -19.55 -5.95 3.77
C ARG A 229 -21.05 -5.66 4.01
N LEU A 230 -21.81 -5.43 2.96
CA LEU A 230 -23.26 -5.23 3.07
C LEU A 230 -23.99 -6.50 3.57
N SER A 231 -23.50 -7.69 3.22
CA SER A 231 -24.03 -8.96 3.76
C SER A 231 -23.75 -9.11 5.25
N GLU A 232 -22.56 -8.71 5.73
CA GLU A 232 -22.21 -8.69 7.16
C GLU A 232 -23.12 -7.71 7.94
N VAL A 233 -23.32 -6.50 7.42
CA VAL A 233 -24.24 -5.51 7.99
C VAL A 233 -25.66 -6.06 8.07
N ASN A 234 -26.14 -6.71 7.02
CA ASN A 234 -27.48 -7.32 7.00
C ASN A 234 -27.59 -8.44 8.05
N THR A 235 -26.55 -9.24 8.22
CA THR A 235 -26.49 -10.29 9.24
C THR A 235 -26.54 -9.68 10.66
N TYR A 236 -25.77 -8.62 10.89
CA TYR A 236 -25.79 -7.88 12.16
C TYR A 236 -27.18 -7.32 12.47
N LEU A 237 -27.79 -6.60 11.53
CA LEU A 237 -29.14 -6.05 11.69
C LEU A 237 -30.19 -7.13 11.96
N SER A 238 -30.07 -8.27 11.30
CA SER A 238 -30.95 -9.42 11.54
C SER A 238 -30.79 -9.99 12.95
N GLN A 239 -29.57 -10.05 13.48
CA GLN A 239 -29.29 -10.48 14.85
C GLN A 239 -29.82 -9.50 15.91
N VAL A 240 -29.67 -8.19 15.65
CA VAL A 240 -30.22 -7.12 16.49
C VAL A 240 -31.75 -7.16 16.46
N SER A 241 -32.36 -7.32 15.29
CA SER A 241 -33.82 -7.42 15.12
C SER A 241 -34.42 -8.64 15.83
N THR A 242 -33.69 -9.76 15.87
CA THR A 242 -34.11 -10.99 16.62
C THR A 242 -33.79 -10.93 18.10
N GLY A 243 -33.22 -9.83 18.60
CA GLY A 243 -32.91 -9.65 20.04
C GLY A 243 -31.71 -10.47 20.54
N LYS A 244 -30.93 -11.07 19.65
CA LYS A 244 -29.74 -11.86 20.01
C LYS A 244 -28.54 -10.97 20.41
N MET A 245 -28.50 -9.75 19.91
CA MET A 245 -27.45 -8.78 20.25
C MET A 245 -28.04 -7.47 20.74
N PRO A 246 -27.39 -6.78 21.70
CA PRO A 246 -27.82 -5.47 22.16
C PRO A 246 -27.68 -4.43 21.03
N VAL A 247 -28.57 -3.45 21.04
CA VAL A 247 -28.54 -2.34 20.07
C VAL A 247 -27.38 -1.39 20.40
N ASN A 248 -26.51 -1.14 19.44
CA ASN A 248 -25.50 -0.10 19.53
C ASN A 248 -25.91 1.10 18.65
N HIS A 249 -26.25 2.21 19.30
CA HIS A 249 -26.72 3.41 18.61
C HIS A 249 -25.65 4.04 17.73
N ASN A 250 -24.38 3.98 18.10
CA ASN A 250 -23.27 4.53 17.28
C ASN A 250 -23.16 3.80 15.94
N ILE A 251 -23.29 2.48 15.93
CA ILE A 251 -23.31 1.69 14.70
C ILE A 251 -24.51 2.07 13.82
N LEU A 252 -25.68 2.28 14.42
CA LEU A 252 -26.87 2.67 13.67
C LEU A 252 -26.73 4.06 13.05
N TYR A 253 -26.13 5.02 13.72
CA TYR A 253 -25.84 6.34 13.15
C TYR A 253 -24.88 6.26 11.97
N LEU A 254 -23.78 5.52 12.11
CA LEU A 254 -22.83 5.29 11.01
C LEU A 254 -23.48 4.59 9.81
N LEU A 255 -24.36 3.61 10.07
CA LEU A 255 -25.13 2.97 9.00
C LEU A 255 -26.09 3.95 8.32
N GLN A 256 -26.73 4.82 9.08
CA GLN A 256 -27.60 5.85 8.51
C GLN A 256 -26.81 6.81 7.62
N ASP A 257 -25.62 7.20 8.02
CA ASP A 257 -24.74 8.05 7.21
C ASP A 257 -24.32 7.35 5.92
N VAL A 258 -23.99 6.05 5.97
CA VAL A 258 -23.71 5.25 4.77
C VAL A 258 -24.92 5.20 3.84
N PHE A 259 -26.15 5.00 4.38
CA PHE A 259 -27.36 5.00 3.56
C PHE A 259 -27.65 6.37 2.94
N ASN A 260 -27.36 7.47 3.65
CA ASN A 260 -27.52 8.83 3.13
C ASN A 260 -26.54 9.13 1.97
N LEU A 261 -25.35 8.50 1.97
CA LEU A 261 -24.37 8.62 0.88
C LEU A 261 -24.73 7.79 -0.36
N LEU A 262 -25.64 6.81 -0.25
CA LEU A 262 -26.05 6.01 -1.38
C LEU A 262 -26.80 6.86 -2.42
N PRO A 263 -26.31 6.91 -3.67
CA PRO A 263 -27.03 7.61 -4.72
C PRO A 263 -28.40 6.97 -4.94
N GLY A 264 -29.40 7.78 -5.30
CA GLY A 264 -30.75 7.32 -5.57
C GLY A 264 -30.79 6.36 -6.78
N LEU A 265 -30.37 5.12 -6.59
CA LEU A 265 -30.31 4.07 -7.63
C LEU A 265 -31.69 3.70 -8.22
N HIS A 266 -32.77 4.23 -7.63
CA HIS A 266 -34.14 3.93 -8.07
C HIS A 266 -34.60 4.79 -9.25
N THR A 267 -33.90 5.87 -9.57
CA THR A 267 -34.24 6.69 -10.74
C THR A 267 -33.84 5.96 -12.03
N THR A 268 -34.79 5.92 -13.01
CA THR A 268 -34.56 5.29 -14.30
C THR A 268 -33.36 5.88 -15.03
N ASP A 269 -33.10 7.17 -14.85
CA ASP A 269 -32.02 7.92 -15.49
C ASP A 269 -30.64 7.49 -14.99
N THR A 270 -30.49 7.22 -13.68
CA THR A 270 -29.21 6.75 -13.09
C THR A 270 -28.90 5.33 -13.54
N LYS A 271 -29.92 4.44 -13.65
CA LYS A 271 -29.75 3.09 -14.17
C LYS A 271 -29.33 3.11 -15.65
N GLN A 272 -29.98 3.94 -16.46
CA GLN A 272 -29.66 4.07 -17.90
C GLN A 272 -28.23 4.64 -18.07
N SER A 273 -27.84 5.65 -17.30
CA SER A 273 -26.51 6.23 -17.34
C SER A 273 -25.44 5.21 -16.97
N LEU A 274 -25.68 4.39 -15.94
CA LEU A 274 -24.76 3.34 -15.50
C LEU A 274 -24.60 2.26 -16.57
N VAL A 275 -25.72 1.78 -17.14
CA VAL A 275 -25.73 0.77 -18.22
C VAL A 275 -25.00 1.32 -19.45
N LYS A 276 -25.25 2.57 -19.82
CA LYS A 276 -24.60 3.21 -20.97
C LYS A 276 -23.09 3.28 -20.76
N LYS A 277 -22.64 3.77 -19.60
CA LYS A 277 -21.21 3.86 -19.26
C LYS A 277 -20.52 2.49 -19.23
N THR A 278 -21.23 1.46 -18.74
CA THR A 278 -20.72 0.08 -18.72
C THR A 278 -20.57 -0.47 -20.14
N ASN A 279 -21.58 -0.25 -21.00
CA ASN A 279 -21.54 -0.66 -22.40
C ASN A 279 -20.42 0.04 -23.17
N ASP A 280 -20.21 1.35 -22.94
CA ASP A 280 -19.13 2.11 -23.57
C ASP A 280 -17.75 1.57 -23.15
N THR A 281 -17.61 1.18 -21.88
CA THR A 281 -16.37 0.56 -21.36
C THR A 281 -16.12 -0.81 -22.00
N TYR A 282 -17.13 -1.66 -22.13
CA TYR A 282 -17.00 -2.95 -22.82
C TYR A 282 -16.69 -2.79 -24.31
N LEU A 283 -17.29 -1.80 -24.97
CA LEU A 283 -16.99 -1.49 -26.37
C LEU A 283 -15.53 -1.08 -26.55
N ALA A 284 -15.00 -0.22 -25.66
CA ALA A 284 -13.60 0.19 -25.68
C ALA A 284 -12.64 -1.01 -25.46
N MET A 285 -12.98 -1.93 -24.54
CA MET A 285 -12.21 -3.18 -24.33
C MET A 285 -12.22 -4.05 -25.59
N TYR A 286 -13.37 -4.22 -26.22
CA TYR A 286 -13.50 -5.01 -27.43
C TYR A 286 -12.64 -4.44 -28.56
N LEU A 287 -12.73 -3.13 -28.80
CA LEU A 287 -11.92 -2.44 -29.81
C LEU A 287 -10.43 -2.58 -29.51
N GLY A 288 -10.01 -2.40 -28.27
CA GLY A 288 -8.63 -2.60 -27.84
C GLY A 288 -8.11 -4.03 -28.06
N SER A 289 -8.95 -5.04 -27.85
CA SER A 289 -8.58 -6.43 -28.10
C SER A 289 -8.45 -6.73 -29.59
N VAL A 290 -9.34 -6.18 -30.42
CA VAL A 290 -9.28 -6.30 -31.89
C VAL A 290 -8.01 -5.64 -32.44
N ILE A 291 -7.69 -4.42 -31.99
CA ILE A 291 -6.46 -3.72 -32.42
C ILE A 291 -5.22 -4.55 -32.08
N ARG A 292 -5.12 -5.09 -30.86
CA ARG A 292 -4.02 -5.98 -30.48
C ARG A 292 -3.92 -7.22 -31.35
N CYS A 293 -5.05 -7.84 -31.66
CA CYS A 293 -5.10 -8.99 -32.55
C CYS A 293 -4.54 -8.63 -33.93
N ILE A 294 -4.92 -7.47 -34.47
CA ILE A 294 -4.43 -7.00 -35.77
C ILE A 294 -2.92 -6.73 -35.73
N VAL A 295 -2.43 -6.08 -34.67
CA VAL A 295 -0.99 -5.80 -34.51
C VAL A 295 -0.20 -7.12 -34.42
N SER A 296 -0.64 -8.06 -33.57
CA SER A 296 0.02 -9.37 -33.44
C SER A 296 0.05 -10.15 -34.76
N LEU A 297 -1.03 -10.04 -35.54
CA LEU A 297 -1.11 -10.68 -36.86
C LEU A 297 -0.16 -10.02 -37.86
N HIS A 298 -0.02 -8.69 -37.80
CA HIS A 298 0.93 -7.95 -38.61
C HIS A 298 2.38 -8.32 -38.27
N ASP A 299 2.71 -8.42 -36.99
CA ASP A 299 4.04 -8.86 -36.52
C ASP A 299 4.36 -10.28 -36.98
N LEU A 300 3.37 -11.19 -36.89
CA LEU A 300 3.52 -12.56 -37.41
C LEU A 300 3.80 -12.59 -38.91
N ILE A 301 3.13 -11.73 -39.70
CA ILE A 301 3.36 -11.61 -41.13
C ILE A 301 4.78 -11.10 -41.42
N ASN A 302 5.20 -10.04 -40.71
CA ASN A 302 6.53 -9.47 -40.84
C ASN A 302 7.62 -10.52 -40.50
N ASN A 303 7.49 -11.20 -39.38
CA ASN A 303 8.38 -12.30 -39.01
C ASN A 303 8.45 -13.40 -40.07
N LYS A 304 7.33 -13.78 -40.67
CA LYS A 304 7.33 -14.75 -41.77
C LYS A 304 8.03 -14.25 -43.04
N ILE A 305 7.88 -12.97 -43.35
CA ILE A 305 8.57 -12.37 -44.48
C ILE A 305 10.08 -12.36 -44.26
N GLU A 306 10.53 -11.93 -43.06
CA GLU A 306 11.94 -11.93 -42.68
C GLU A 306 12.54 -13.34 -42.70
N MET A 307 11.83 -14.33 -42.16
CA MET A 307 12.30 -15.73 -42.22
C MET A 307 12.46 -16.23 -43.65
N ARG A 308 11.51 -15.94 -44.55
CA ARG A 308 11.63 -16.31 -45.97
C ARG A 308 12.83 -15.60 -46.65
N GLU A 309 13.08 -14.34 -46.32
CA GLU A 309 14.25 -13.63 -46.84
C GLU A 309 15.58 -14.23 -46.35
N ILE A 310 15.63 -14.63 -45.07
CA ILE A 310 16.77 -15.30 -44.47
C ILE A 310 17.02 -16.66 -45.16
N GLU A 311 15.97 -17.45 -45.33
CA GLU A 311 16.01 -18.76 -46.05
C GLU A 311 16.46 -18.59 -47.48
N ALA A 312 15.95 -17.56 -48.18
CA ALA A 312 16.38 -17.24 -49.56
C ALA A 312 17.85 -16.78 -49.67
N LYS A 313 18.33 -16.05 -48.65
CA LYS A 313 19.75 -15.65 -48.56
C LYS A 313 20.66 -16.84 -48.24
N GLN A 314 20.18 -17.76 -47.37
CA GLN A 314 20.93 -18.99 -47.04
C GLN A 314 21.03 -19.92 -48.25
N SER A 315 19.91 -20.18 -48.94
CA SER A 315 19.91 -21.01 -50.15
C SER A 315 20.77 -20.45 -51.29
N LYS A 316 20.83 -19.12 -51.46
CA LYS A 316 21.76 -18.49 -52.42
C LYS A 316 23.24 -18.69 -52.03
N LYS A 317 23.57 -18.52 -50.73
CA LYS A 317 24.93 -18.77 -50.24
C LYS A 317 25.35 -20.24 -50.33
N GLU A 318 24.41 -21.17 -50.15
CA GLU A 318 24.68 -22.58 -50.34
C GLU A 318 24.88 -22.96 -51.84
N ALA A 319 24.11 -22.34 -52.73
CA ALA A 319 24.28 -22.49 -54.17
C ALA A 319 25.61 -21.91 -54.65
N GLU A 320 26.02 -20.73 -54.21
CA GLU A 320 27.31 -20.12 -54.49
C GLU A 320 28.48 -20.99 -53.97
N LYS A 321 28.39 -21.50 -52.77
CA LYS A 321 29.39 -22.44 -52.21
C LYS A 321 29.48 -23.76 -52.97
N LYS A 322 28.41 -24.27 -53.54
CA LYS A 322 28.41 -25.48 -54.37
C LYS A 322 29.03 -25.19 -55.73
N GLU A 323 28.73 -24.03 -56.34
CA GLU A 323 29.41 -23.64 -57.60
C GLU A 323 30.91 -23.40 -57.43
N GLU A 324 31.35 -22.77 -56.33
CA GLU A 324 32.78 -22.60 -56.01
C GLU A 324 33.46 -23.97 -55.77
N ALA A 325 32.80 -24.88 -55.05
CA ALA A 325 33.33 -26.23 -54.85
C ALA A 325 33.39 -27.05 -56.13
N GLU A 326 32.47 -26.91 -57.07
CA GLU A 326 32.52 -27.53 -58.41
C GLU A 326 33.61 -26.95 -59.28
N LYS A 327 33.82 -25.60 -59.27
CA LYS A 327 34.93 -24.96 -60.01
C LYS A 327 36.28 -25.40 -59.48
N THR A 328 36.45 -25.47 -58.14
CA THR A 328 37.68 -25.96 -57.52
C THR A 328 37.97 -27.42 -57.82
N SER A 329 36.91 -28.29 -57.90
CA SER A 329 37.07 -29.68 -58.24
C SER A 329 37.34 -29.94 -59.72
N THR A 330 36.93 -29.01 -60.65
CA THR A 330 37.26 -29.05 -62.07
C THR A 330 38.67 -28.58 -62.34
N GLU A 331 39.13 -27.50 -61.68
CA GLU A 331 40.53 -27.06 -61.77
C GLU A 331 41.51 -28.09 -61.22
N THR A 332 41.15 -28.78 -60.13
CA THR A 332 42.02 -29.86 -59.58
C THR A 332 42.14 -31.05 -60.53
N LYS A 333 41.09 -31.38 -61.33
CA LYS A 333 41.09 -32.43 -62.33
C LYS A 333 41.86 -32.04 -63.59
N GLU A 334 41.85 -30.81 -63.99
CA GLU A 334 42.66 -30.29 -65.12
C GLU A 334 44.15 -30.24 -64.77
N VAL A 335 44.53 -29.82 -63.58
CA VAL A 335 45.90 -29.84 -63.07
C VAL A 335 46.46 -31.26 -62.95
N GLN A 336 45.63 -32.25 -62.62
CA GLN A 336 46.05 -33.67 -62.59
C GLN A 336 46.18 -34.29 -63.99
N LYS A 337 45.38 -33.86 -65.00
CA LYS A 337 45.56 -34.32 -66.40
C LYS A 337 46.81 -33.74 -67.05
N THR A 338 47.18 -32.48 -66.83
CA THR A 338 48.40 -31.90 -67.33
C THR A 338 49.66 -32.41 -66.69
N SER A 339 49.63 -33.06 -65.59
CA SER A 339 50.75 -33.73 -64.89
C SER A 339 50.98 -35.15 -65.35
N GLN A 340 50.00 -35.81 -66.01
CA GLN A 340 50.17 -37.17 -66.59
C GLN A 340 50.66 -37.19 -68.04
N ASP A 341 50.54 -36.08 -68.79
CA ASP A 341 51.03 -35.97 -70.17
C ASP A 341 52.50 -35.48 -70.30
N LYS A 342 53.22 -35.37 -69.15
CA LYS A 342 54.65 -35.03 -69.12
C LYS A 342 55.52 -36.09 -68.45
N LYS A 343 55.21 -37.38 -68.63
CA LYS A 343 56.12 -38.44 -68.30
C LYS A 343 56.37 -39.35 -69.49
#